data_53472aae818ca7acad2bb48765cdceea
#
_entry.id   53472aae818ca7acad2bb48765cdceea
#
_cell.length_a   1.000
_cell.length_b   1.000
_cell.length_c   1.000
_cell.angle_alpha   90.00
_cell.angle_beta   90.00
_cell.angle_gamma   90.00
#
_symmetry.space_group_name_H-M   'P 1'
#
loop_
_entity.id
_entity.type
_entity.pdbx_description
1 polymer ?
#
loop_
_entity_poly.entity_id
_entity_poly.type
_entity_poly.pdbx_seq_one_letter_code
_entity_poly.pdbx_strand_id
1 'polypeptide(L)'
;GLVVWLLSRVAPRLLGVDLAAECRKLEEEMGVKRSEGDAQSAYVPFVARAYAVTDAFAGRAVGDIEALFAGQRVFLERLRRAGRIVEDPATGMALRAGDRFVLSGRREVLSSGDNPLRDCETDDPELLDIPVTAVDVFVTQKEAAGRTLADLGGDALARGVFLRRLTRAGAELPFTPGTVVERGDVLRLTGAQRNLERIAAQIGIAEWPTAASDMTTVSIAIL
;
A
#
# COMPACT_ATOMS: atom_id res chain seq x y z
N GLY A 1 34.35 -4.56 -21.59
CA GLY A 1 33.22 -4.31 -22.51
C GLY A 1 32.96 -5.49 -23.46
N LEU A 2 34.02 -6.10 -24.04
CA LEU A 2 33.92 -7.13 -25.10
C LEU A 2 33.34 -8.45 -24.60
N VAL A 3 33.65 -8.87 -23.38
CA VAL A 3 33.16 -10.11 -22.77
C VAL A 3 31.66 -10.02 -22.47
N VAL A 4 31.19 -8.90 -21.97
CA VAL A 4 29.76 -8.70 -21.69
C VAL A 4 28.95 -8.65 -22.99
N TRP A 5 29.49 -8.01 -24.03
CA TRP A 5 28.85 -7.94 -25.34
C TRP A 5 28.78 -9.33 -26.00
N LEU A 6 29.86 -10.15 -25.89
CA LEU A 6 29.91 -11.51 -26.39
C LEU A 6 28.90 -12.42 -25.68
N LEU A 7 28.82 -12.33 -24.34
CA LEU A 7 27.89 -13.14 -23.54
C LEU A 7 26.42 -12.75 -23.77
N SER A 8 26.14 -11.47 -23.96
CA SER A 8 24.74 -11.02 -24.13
C SER A 8 24.20 -11.27 -25.55
N ARG A 9 25.04 -11.36 -26.57
CA ARG A 9 24.61 -11.46 -27.97
C ARG A 9 24.91 -12.77 -28.67
N VAL A 10 25.98 -13.44 -28.27
CA VAL A 10 26.46 -14.66 -28.92
C VAL A 10 26.04 -15.92 -28.15
N ALA A 11 26.07 -15.90 -26.81
CA ALA A 11 25.70 -17.04 -25.99
C ALA A 11 24.26 -17.53 -26.22
N PRO A 12 23.24 -16.65 -26.29
CA PRO A 12 21.85 -17.08 -26.51
C PRO A 12 21.67 -17.74 -27.89
N ARG A 13 22.39 -17.26 -28.92
CA ARG A 13 22.33 -17.82 -30.27
C ARG A 13 23.03 -19.15 -30.39
N LEU A 14 24.10 -19.36 -29.62
CA LEU A 14 24.87 -20.61 -29.64
C LEU A 14 24.17 -21.74 -28.87
N LEU A 15 23.42 -21.38 -27.82
CA LEU A 15 22.65 -22.32 -26.97
C LEU A 15 21.27 -22.62 -27.52
N GLY A 16 20.80 -21.89 -28.55
CA GLY A 16 19.48 -22.06 -29.12
C GLY A 16 18.32 -21.79 -28.14
N VAL A 17 18.62 -21.08 -27.03
CA VAL A 17 17.65 -20.81 -25.96
C VAL A 17 17.14 -19.40 -26.13
N ASP A 18 15.83 -19.25 -26.33
CA ASP A 18 15.17 -17.98 -26.22
C ASP A 18 14.96 -17.64 -24.72
N LEU A 19 15.90 -16.87 -24.18
CA LEU A 19 15.89 -16.44 -22.79
C LEU A 19 14.55 -15.79 -22.39
N ALA A 20 13.89 -15.07 -23.31
CA ALA A 20 12.62 -14.43 -23.03
C ALA A 20 11.47 -15.44 -22.95
N ALA A 21 11.55 -16.53 -23.72
CA ALA A 21 10.58 -17.62 -23.67
C ALA A 21 10.77 -18.48 -22.41
N GLU A 22 12.02 -18.79 -22.05
CA GLU A 22 12.32 -19.55 -20.84
C GLU A 22 12.01 -18.75 -19.55
N CYS A 23 12.30 -17.45 -19.53
CA CYS A 23 11.88 -16.61 -18.41
C CYS A 23 10.35 -16.58 -18.26
N ARG A 24 9.59 -16.48 -19.36
CA ARG A 24 8.11 -16.55 -19.32
C ARG A 24 7.61 -17.88 -18.78
N LYS A 25 8.22 -18.99 -19.23
CA LYS A 25 7.85 -20.32 -18.78
C LYS A 25 8.14 -20.51 -17.28
N LEU A 26 9.28 -20.00 -16.81
CA LEU A 26 9.63 -20.03 -15.40
C LEU A 26 8.68 -19.13 -14.56
N GLU A 27 8.28 -17.99 -15.09
CA GLU A 27 7.29 -17.10 -14.47
C GLU A 27 5.90 -17.76 -14.40
N GLU A 28 5.50 -18.50 -15.44
CA GLU A 28 4.26 -19.29 -15.45
C GLU A 28 4.31 -20.46 -14.46
N GLU A 29 5.44 -21.17 -14.38
CA GLU A 29 5.67 -22.27 -13.42
C GLU A 29 5.68 -21.76 -11.97
N MET A 30 6.19 -20.54 -11.73
CA MET A 30 6.15 -19.88 -10.42
C MET A 30 4.79 -19.26 -10.10
N GLY A 31 3.78 -19.42 -10.95
CA GLY A 31 2.42 -18.90 -10.74
C GLY A 31 2.31 -17.38 -10.87
N VAL A 32 3.33 -16.72 -11.42
CA VAL A 32 3.30 -15.29 -11.70
C VAL A 32 2.51 -15.05 -12.99
N LYS A 33 1.19 -15.01 -12.91
CA LYS A 33 0.36 -14.46 -14.00
C LYS A 33 0.63 -12.96 -14.07
N ARG A 34 1.48 -12.54 -15.00
CA ARG A 34 1.57 -11.13 -15.38
C ARG A 34 0.24 -10.70 -15.99
N SER A 35 -0.53 -9.94 -15.24
CA SER A 35 -1.39 -8.95 -15.86
C SER A 35 -0.47 -7.86 -16.43
N GLU A 36 -0.57 -7.58 -17.73
CA GLU A 36 0.15 -6.47 -18.37
C GLU A 36 -0.22 -5.17 -17.64
N GLY A 37 0.62 -4.73 -16.72
CA GLY A 37 0.43 -3.60 -15.81
C GLY A 37 1.00 -3.80 -14.41
N ASP A 38 1.21 -5.04 -13.95
CA ASP A 38 1.55 -5.34 -12.56
C ASP A 38 3.05 -5.64 -12.30
N ALA A 39 3.88 -5.60 -13.35
CA ALA A 39 5.35 -5.75 -13.19
C ALA A 39 6.02 -4.43 -12.81
N GLN A 40 5.33 -3.57 -12.07
CA GLN A 40 5.96 -2.41 -11.46
C GLN A 40 6.51 -2.81 -10.10
N SER A 41 7.80 -2.49 -9.94
CA SER A 41 8.58 -2.47 -8.71
C SER A 41 7.75 -2.71 -7.44
N ALA A 42 8.17 -3.65 -6.58
CA ALA A 42 7.61 -3.88 -5.24
C ALA A 42 7.55 -2.60 -4.37
N TYR A 43 8.07 -1.50 -4.84
CA TYR A 43 7.99 -0.18 -4.24
C TYR A 43 6.84 0.62 -4.86
N VAL A 44 5.64 0.42 -4.34
CA VAL A 44 4.51 1.30 -4.66
C VAL A 44 4.56 2.49 -3.69
N PRO A 45 4.84 3.71 -4.18
CA PRO A 45 4.87 4.89 -3.32
C PRO A 45 3.45 5.23 -2.88
N PHE A 46 3.20 5.12 -1.57
CA PHE A 46 2.01 5.66 -0.95
C PHE A 46 2.25 7.12 -0.58
N VAL A 47 1.22 7.93 -0.78
CA VAL A 47 1.23 9.36 -0.44
C VAL A 47 -0.02 9.69 0.37
N ALA A 48 0.09 10.75 1.15
CA ALA A 48 -1.02 11.40 1.81
C ALA A 48 -1.27 12.76 1.16
N ARG A 49 -2.54 13.12 0.94
CA ARG A 49 -2.94 14.42 0.40
C ARG A 49 -4.12 14.97 1.19
N ALA A 50 -4.09 16.28 1.42
CA ALA A 50 -5.15 16.97 2.13
C ALA A 50 -6.15 17.58 1.15
N TYR A 51 -7.42 17.54 1.52
CA TYR A 51 -8.55 18.04 0.73
C TYR A 51 -9.49 18.85 1.60
N ALA A 52 -10.09 19.91 1.04
CA ALA A 52 -11.14 20.67 1.68
C ALA A 52 -12.51 20.13 1.28
N VAL A 53 -13.43 20.06 2.23
CA VAL A 53 -14.82 19.68 1.94
C VAL A 53 -15.54 20.89 1.34
N THR A 54 -15.86 20.79 0.06
CA THR A 54 -16.71 21.74 -0.66
C THR A 54 -18.19 21.36 -0.52
N ASP A 55 -19.09 22.22 -0.97
CA ASP A 55 -20.54 21.98 -0.93
C ASP A 55 -20.94 20.70 -1.68
N ALA A 56 -20.19 20.33 -2.72
CA ALA A 56 -20.41 19.11 -3.50
C ALA A 56 -20.21 17.81 -2.69
N PHE A 57 -19.41 17.86 -1.63
CA PHE A 57 -19.07 16.72 -0.79
C PHE A 57 -19.62 16.84 0.63
N ALA A 58 -20.19 17.99 0.99
CA ALA A 58 -20.84 18.18 2.28
C ALA A 58 -22.04 17.23 2.43
N GLY A 59 -22.14 16.59 3.59
CA GLY A 59 -23.18 15.60 3.89
C GLY A 59 -22.86 14.17 3.44
N ARG A 60 -21.85 13.95 2.60
CA ARG A 60 -21.42 12.58 2.24
C ARG A 60 -20.69 11.92 3.41
N ALA A 61 -20.84 10.61 3.53
CA ALA A 61 -20.10 9.86 4.51
C ALA A 61 -18.62 9.67 4.08
N VAL A 62 -17.75 9.43 5.03
CA VAL A 62 -16.32 9.09 4.78
C VAL A 62 -16.21 7.92 3.78
N GLY A 63 -17.00 6.86 3.97
CA GLY A 63 -17.02 5.71 3.07
C GLY A 63 -17.44 6.05 1.64
N ASP A 64 -18.31 7.05 1.44
CA ASP A 64 -18.72 7.51 0.10
C ASP A 64 -17.56 8.21 -0.61
N ILE A 65 -16.72 8.93 0.12
CA ILE A 65 -15.51 9.56 -0.44
C ILE A 65 -14.49 8.50 -0.85
N GLU A 66 -14.27 7.49 -0.02
CA GLU A 66 -13.37 6.38 -0.33
C GLU A 66 -13.88 5.57 -1.54
N ALA A 67 -15.19 5.41 -1.65
CA ALA A 67 -15.83 4.71 -2.77
C ALA A 67 -15.66 5.43 -4.13
N LEU A 68 -15.32 6.73 -4.15
CA LEU A 68 -14.95 7.42 -5.40
C LEU A 68 -13.72 6.80 -6.06
N PHE A 69 -12.90 6.10 -5.30
CA PHE A 69 -11.69 5.41 -5.74
C PHE A 69 -11.90 3.89 -5.79
N ALA A 70 -13.05 3.45 -6.30
CA ALA A 70 -13.44 2.04 -6.32
C ALA A 70 -12.32 1.14 -6.90
N GLY A 71 -12.04 0.02 -6.23
CA GLY A 71 -10.97 -0.90 -6.61
C GLY A 71 -9.56 -0.45 -6.24
N GLN A 72 -9.40 0.75 -5.71
CA GLN A 72 -8.12 1.28 -5.21
C GLN A 72 -8.13 1.32 -3.69
N ARG A 73 -6.96 1.12 -3.09
CA ARG A 73 -6.81 1.22 -1.63
C ARG A 73 -6.56 2.69 -1.24
N VAL A 74 -7.63 3.45 -1.11
CA VAL A 74 -7.61 4.85 -0.67
C VAL A 74 -8.40 4.93 0.61
N PHE A 75 -7.82 5.54 1.65
CA PHE A 75 -8.42 5.62 2.98
C PHE A 75 -8.35 7.05 3.51
N LEU A 76 -9.41 7.47 4.20
CA LEU A 76 -9.45 8.75 4.90
C LEU A 76 -8.85 8.55 6.30
N GLU A 77 -7.63 9.04 6.49
CA GLU A 77 -6.83 8.82 7.71
C GLU A 77 -7.16 9.80 8.82
N ARG A 78 -7.39 11.06 8.45
CA ARG A 78 -7.63 12.16 9.39
C ARG A 78 -8.68 13.12 8.85
N LEU A 79 -9.42 13.70 9.77
CA LEU A 79 -10.40 14.74 9.50
C LEU A 79 -10.19 15.91 10.49
N ARG A 80 -10.07 17.13 9.97
CA ARG A 80 -10.11 18.34 10.79
C ARG A 80 -11.50 18.96 10.75
N ARG A 81 -12.11 19.10 11.91
CA ARG A 81 -13.42 19.72 12.11
C ARG A 81 -13.35 20.75 13.23
N ALA A 82 -13.69 21.99 12.95
CA ALA A 82 -13.68 23.08 13.92
C ALA A 82 -12.35 23.16 14.72
N GLY A 83 -11.20 23.03 14.01
CA GLY A 83 -9.87 23.07 14.59
C GLY A 83 -9.42 21.82 15.34
N ARG A 84 -10.25 20.77 15.45
CA ARG A 84 -9.90 19.51 16.08
C ARG A 84 -9.61 18.43 15.02
N ILE A 85 -8.57 17.67 15.25
CA ILE A 85 -8.23 16.52 14.41
C ILE A 85 -8.92 15.27 14.96
N VAL A 86 -9.68 14.60 14.10
CA VAL A 86 -10.27 13.28 14.33
C VAL A 86 -9.40 12.27 13.60
N GLU A 87 -8.81 11.37 14.34
CA GLU A 87 -8.00 10.28 13.82
C GLU A 87 -8.91 9.10 13.45
N ASP A 88 -8.62 8.44 12.30
CA ASP A 88 -9.34 7.26 11.80
C ASP A 88 -10.87 7.43 11.88
N PRO A 89 -11.44 8.44 11.21
CA PRO A 89 -12.87 8.70 11.31
C PRO A 89 -13.68 7.51 10.77
N ALA A 90 -14.76 7.18 11.47
CA ALA A 90 -15.63 6.08 11.08
C ALA A 90 -16.17 6.28 9.65
N THR A 91 -16.25 5.21 8.88
CA THR A 91 -16.74 5.25 7.48
C THR A 91 -18.13 5.84 7.31
N GLY A 92 -18.99 5.72 8.34
CA GLY A 92 -20.32 6.33 8.38
C GLY A 92 -20.35 7.80 8.82
N MET A 93 -19.20 8.40 9.18
CA MET A 93 -19.16 9.79 9.61
C MET A 93 -19.45 10.72 8.43
N ALA A 94 -20.45 11.59 8.56
CA ALA A 94 -20.77 12.59 7.54
C ALA A 94 -19.78 13.75 7.59
N LEU A 95 -19.27 14.17 6.43
CA LEU A 95 -18.45 15.34 6.22
C LEU A 95 -19.30 16.61 6.26
N ARG A 96 -18.71 17.72 6.69
CA ARG A 96 -19.38 19.02 6.77
C ARG A 96 -18.61 20.06 5.95
N ALA A 97 -19.33 21.03 5.45
CA ALA A 97 -18.68 22.17 4.80
C ALA A 97 -17.65 22.82 5.75
N GLY A 98 -16.46 23.11 5.24
CA GLY A 98 -15.33 23.63 6.00
C GLY A 98 -14.48 22.59 6.71
N ASP A 99 -14.86 21.31 6.70
CA ASP A 99 -13.95 20.24 7.13
C ASP A 99 -12.76 20.15 6.15
N ARG A 100 -11.62 19.67 6.66
CA ARG A 100 -10.49 19.24 5.85
C ARG A 100 -10.16 17.81 6.21
N PHE A 101 -9.73 17.02 5.23
CA PHE A 101 -9.40 15.62 5.47
C PHE A 101 -8.18 15.19 4.67
N VAL A 102 -7.53 14.11 5.11
CA VAL A 102 -6.39 13.51 4.44
C VAL A 102 -6.79 12.15 3.91
N LEU A 103 -6.51 11.93 2.63
CA LEU A 103 -6.54 10.62 2.01
C LEU A 103 -5.13 10.06 1.89
N SER A 104 -4.97 8.80 2.23
CA SER A 104 -3.78 8.01 1.92
C SER A 104 -4.10 7.01 0.81
N GLY A 105 -3.15 6.80 -0.08
CA GLY A 105 -3.31 5.89 -1.20
C GLY A 105 -2.09 5.82 -2.10
N ARG A 106 -2.19 5.05 -3.18
CA ARG A 106 -1.14 5.01 -4.20
C ARG A 106 -0.97 6.39 -4.84
N ARG A 107 0.30 6.78 -5.07
CA ARG A 107 0.61 8.06 -5.71
C ARG A 107 -0.10 8.20 -7.06
N GLU A 108 -0.06 7.16 -7.88
CA GLU A 108 -0.66 7.15 -9.21
C GLU A 108 -2.16 7.47 -9.16
N VAL A 109 -2.85 7.01 -8.11
CA VAL A 109 -4.29 7.25 -7.91
C VAL A 109 -4.56 8.68 -7.47
N LEU A 110 -3.88 9.14 -6.41
CA LEU A 110 -4.13 10.45 -5.82
C LEU A 110 -3.57 11.60 -6.65
N SER A 111 -2.52 11.35 -7.47
CA SER A 111 -1.93 12.34 -8.37
C SER A 111 -2.45 12.25 -9.81
N SER A 112 -3.40 11.35 -10.10
CA SER A 112 -4.01 11.23 -11.41
C SER A 112 -4.76 12.49 -11.81
N GLY A 113 -4.77 12.79 -13.12
CA GLY A 113 -5.66 13.80 -13.70
C GLY A 113 -7.14 13.51 -13.49
N ASP A 114 -7.50 12.23 -13.34
CA ASP A 114 -8.87 11.74 -13.13
C ASP A 114 -9.26 11.69 -11.65
N ASN A 115 -8.43 12.21 -10.74
CA ASN A 115 -8.76 12.29 -9.32
C ASN A 115 -10.01 13.18 -9.12
N PRO A 116 -11.14 12.66 -8.64
CA PRO A 116 -12.39 13.41 -8.49
C PRO A 116 -12.32 14.52 -7.44
N LEU A 117 -11.27 14.52 -6.61
CA LEU A 117 -11.05 15.51 -5.55
C LEU A 117 -9.93 16.50 -5.90
N ARG A 118 -9.38 16.46 -7.11
CA ARG A 118 -8.25 17.29 -7.52
C ARG A 118 -8.44 18.77 -7.21
N ASP A 119 -9.62 19.31 -7.55
CA ASP A 119 -9.92 20.73 -7.37
C ASP A 119 -10.19 21.12 -5.90
N CYS A 120 -10.25 20.13 -5.01
CA CYS A 120 -10.43 20.29 -3.57
C CYS A 120 -9.12 20.14 -2.80
N GLU A 121 -7.99 19.86 -3.49
CA GLU A 121 -6.68 19.68 -2.85
C GLU A 121 -6.27 20.98 -2.12
N THR A 122 -5.75 20.84 -0.92
CA THR A 122 -5.34 21.96 -0.07
C THR A 122 -4.05 21.60 0.66
N ASP A 123 -3.33 22.61 1.10
CA ASP A 123 -2.16 22.42 1.94
C ASP A 123 -2.56 22.55 3.41
N ASP A 124 -2.27 21.52 4.20
CA ASP A 124 -2.50 21.48 5.64
C ASP A 124 -1.40 20.64 6.31
N PRO A 125 -0.22 21.23 6.58
CA PRO A 125 0.94 20.50 7.09
C PRO A 125 0.68 19.75 8.40
N GLU A 126 -0.10 20.34 9.32
CA GLU A 126 -0.42 19.70 10.60
C GLU A 126 -1.33 18.48 10.41
N LEU A 127 -2.27 18.57 9.47
CA LEU A 127 -3.16 17.45 9.17
C LEU A 127 -2.41 16.35 8.40
N LEU A 128 -1.42 16.71 7.58
CA LEU A 128 -0.56 15.78 6.83
C LEU A 128 0.53 15.11 7.67
N ASP A 129 0.82 15.63 8.87
CA ASP A 129 1.81 15.06 9.77
C ASP A 129 1.27 13.78 10.43
N ILE A 130 1.12 12.72 9.63
CA ILE A 130 0.67 11.40 10.10
C ILE A 130 1.90 10.58 10.47
N PRO A 131 2.06 10.18 11.75
CA PRO A 131 3.16 9.31 12.13
C PRO A 131 2.96 7.92 11.51
N VAL A 132 3.75 7.64 10.48
CA VAL A 132 3.77 6.36 9.78
C VAL A 132 4.96 5.54 10.29
N THR A 133 4.71 4.30 10.61
CA THR A 133 5.77 3.35 11.00
C THR A 133 5.70 2.08 10.16
N ALA A 134 6.71 1.24 10.29
CA ALA A 134 6.74 -0.08 9.68
C ALA A 134 6.92 -1.14 10.77
N VAL A 135 6.30 -2.29 10.59
CA VAL A 135 6.37 -3.42 11.51
C VAL A 135 6.50 -4.71 10.72
N ASP A 136 7.29 -5.64 11.21
CA ASP A 136 7.34 -7.00 10.69
C ASP A 136 6.36 -7.87 11.50
N VAL A 137 5.38 -8.47 10.81
CA VAL A 137 4.35 -9.32 11.43
C VAL A 137 4.54 -10.75 10.98
N PHE A 138 4.83 -11.63 11.95
CA PHE A 138 4.93 -13.06 11.72
C PHE A 138 3.53 -13.67 11.69
N VAL A 139 3.21 -14.36 10.63
CA VAL A 139 1.91 -15.03 10.47
C VAL A 139 1.87 -16.26 11.37
N THR A 140 1.13 -16.17 12.46
CA THR A 140 0.98 -17.26 13.44
C THR A 140 -0.48 -17.68 13.62
N GLN A 141 -1.42 -16.80 13.31
CA GLN A 141 -2.85 -17.08 13.44
C GLN A 141 -3.35 -17.98 12.30
N LYS A 142 -4.16 -18.97 12.65
CA LYS A 142 -4.73 -19.94 11.69
C LYS A 142 -5.70 -19.27 10.72
N GLU A 143 -6.39 -18.26 11.20
CA GLU A 143 -7.41 -17.49 10.48
C GLU A 143 -6.80 -16.60 9.39
N ALA A 144 -5.51 -16.28 9.49
CA ALA A 144 -4.76 -15.52 8.48
C ALA A 144 -4.09 -16.44 7.47
N ALA A 145 -3.60 -17.60 7.90
CA ALA A 145 -2.93 -18.56 7.04
C ALA A 145 -3.93 -19.23 6.07
N GLY A 146 -3.55 -19.36 4.82
CA GLY A 146 -4.37 -19.90 3.73
C GLY A 146 -5.28 -18.89 3.05
N ARG A 147 -5.36 -17.65 3.54
CA ARG A 147 -6.09 -16.57 2.89
C ARG A 147 -5.19 -15.84 1.86
N THR A 148 -5.81 -15.25 0.86
CA THR A 148 -5.08 -14.40 -0.09
C THR A 148 -4.79 -13.03 0.51
N LEU A 149 -3.80 -12.32 -0.04
CA LEU A 149 -3.52 -10.93 0.32
C LEU A 149 -4.71 -10.01 0.00
N ALA A 150 -5.48 -10.33 -1.05
CA ALA A 150 -6.71 -9.61 -1.37
C ALA A 150 -7.75 -9.76 -0.26
N ASP A 151 -7.97 -10.98 0.23
CA ASP A 151 -8.92 -11.25 1.32
C ASP A 151 -8.51 -10.56 2.61
N LEU A 152 -7.24 -10.67 3.00
CA LEU A 152 -6.71 -9.99 4.19
C LEU A 152 -6.79 -8.47 4.05
N GLY A 153 -6.45 -7.96 2.84
CA GLY A 153 -6.50 -6.54 2.55
C GLY A 153 -7.91 -5.97 2.44
N GLY A 154 -8.91 -6.81 2.15
CA GLY A 154 -10.33 -6.44 2.11
C GLY A 154 -10.97 -6.31 3.49
N ASP A 155 -10.35 -6.87 4.53
CA ASP A 155 -10.86 -6.75 5.89
C ASP A 155 -10.85 -5.29 6.36
N ALA A 156 -11.90 -4.89 7.08
CA ALA A 156 -12.00 -3.57 7.70
C ALA A 156 -10.81 -3.27 8.64
N LEU A 157 -10.24 -4.32 9.24
CA LEU A 157 -9.08 -4.22 10.12
C LEU A 157 -7.78 -3.89 9.39
N ALA A 158 -7.69 -4.18 8.08
CA ALA A 158 -6.55 -3.85 7.24
C ALA A 158 -6.61 -2.42 6.64
N ARG A 159 -7.62 -1.63 7.03
CA ARG A 159 -7.77 -0.25 6.60
C ARG A 159 -6.56 0.59 7.03
N GLY A 160 -6.00 1.38 6.11
CA GLY A 160 -4.83 2.23 6.38
C GLY A 160 -3.51 1.45 6.57
N VAL A 161 -3.48 0.17 6.21
CA VAL A 161 -2.28 -0.67 6.28
C VAL A 161 -1.86 -1.11 4.89
N PHE A 162 -0.56 -1.03 4.61
CA PHE A 162 0.02 -1.34 3.31
C PHE A 162 1.13 -2.37 3.45
N LEU A 163 1.07 -3.44 2.65
CA LEU A 163 2.12 -4.45 2.57
C LEU A 163 3.29 -3.91 1.74
N ARG A 164 4.49 -3.95 2.31
CA ARG A 164 5.74 -3.55 1.65
C ARG A 164 6.54 -4.73 1.15
N ARG A 165 6.57 -5.81 1.93
CA ARG A 165 7.37 -6.99 1.65
C ARG A 165 6.72 -8.21 2.27
N LEU A 166 6.81 -9.34 1.57
CA LEU A 166 6.50 -10.65 2.06
C LEU A 166 7.77 -11.49 2.04
N THR A 167 8.11 -12.10 3.17
CA THR A 167 9.27 -12.99 3.29
C THR A 167 8.79 -14.37 3.73
N ARG A 168 9.23 -15.41 3.03
CA ARG A 168 8.92 -16.80 3.33
C ARG A 168 10.22 -17.59 3.42
N ALA A 169 10.43 -18.32 4.52
CA ALA A 169 11.65 -19.08 4.76
C ALA A 169 12.96 -18.26 4.56
N GLY A 170 12.94 -16.97 4.93
CA GLY A 170 14.08 -16.07 4.81
C GLY A 170 14.30 -15.46 3.42
N ALA A 171 13.51 -15.84 2.40
CA ALA A 171 13.58 -15.26 1.07
C ALA A 171 12.43 -14.27 0.83
N GLU A 172 12.74 -13.13 0.20
CA GLU A 172 11.72 -12.19 -0.25
C GLU A 172 10.95 -12.77 -1.43
N LEU A 173 9.62 -12.78 -1.34
CA LEU A 173 8.74 -13.25 -2.39
C LEU A 173 8.07 -12.06 -3.09
N PRO A 174 8.01 -12.08 -4.43
CA PRO A 174 7.12 -11.20 -5.15
C PRO A 174 5.66 -11.57 -4.78
N PHE A 175 4.82 -10.57 -4.63
CA PHE A 175 3.44 -10.81 -4.22
C PHE A 175 2.44 -10.08 -5.13
N THR A 176 1.29 -10.68 -5.29
CA THR A 176 0.12 -10.15 -5.97
C THR A 176 -1.09 -10.20 -5.03
N PRO A 177 -2.21 -9.58 -5.35
CA PRO A 177 -3.43 -9.71 -4.55
C PRO A 177 -3.86 -11.17 -4.33
N GLY A 178 -3.58 -12.07 -5.30
CA GLY A 178 -3.89 -13.49 -5.21
C GLY A 178 -2.86 -14.33 -4.44
N THR A 179 -1.76 -13.76 -3.96
CA THR A 179 -0.76 -14.50 -3.18
C THR A 179 -1.37 -15.01 -1.90
N VAL A 180 -1.27 -16.32 -1.68
CA VAL A 180 -1.73 -16.98 -0.45
C VAL A 180 -0.68 -16.80 0.64
N VAL A 181 -1.12 -16.33 1.80
CA VAL A 181 -0.29 -16.17 3.00
C VAL A 181 -0.19 -17.50 3.73
N GLU A 182 1.01 -17.88 4.14
CA GLU A 182 1.27 -19.12 4.85
C GLU A 182 1.73 -18.85 6.28
N ARG A 183 1.54 -19.84 7.13
CA ARG A 183 2.05 -19.77 8.51
C ARG A 183 3.58 -19.72 8.50
N GLY A 184 4.15 -18.77 9.22
CA GLY A 184 5.59 -18.51 9.25
C GLY A 184 6.06 -17.47 8.23
N ASP A 185 5.17 -16.97 7.36
CA ASP A 185 5.47 -15.79 6.55
C ASP A 185 5.73 -14.57 7.43
N VAL A 186 6.57 -13.68 6.96
CA VAL A 186 6.80 -12.37 7.58
C VAL A 186 6.27 -11.30 6.64
N LEU A 187 5.30 -10.55 7.13
CA LEU A 187 4.68 -9.44 6.40
C LEU A 187 5.25 -8.12 6.93
N ARG A 188 6.03 -7.40 6.12
CA ARG A 188 6.43 -6.04 6.46
C ARG A 188 5.32 -5.08 6.10
N LEU A 189 4.63 -4.60 7.11
CA LEU A 189 3.48 -3.71 7.00
C LEU A 189 3.89 -2.26 7.31
N THR A 190 3.22 -1.30 6.67
CA THR A 190 3.42 0.13 6.89
C THR A 190 2.07 0.81 7.04
N GLY A 191 1.98 1.76 7.96
CA GLY A 191 0.75 2.51 8.23
C GLY A 191 0.84 3.30 9.54
N ALA A 192 -0.25 3.92 9.95
CA ALA A 192 -0.35 4.50 11.28
C ALA A 192 -0.24 3.40 12.34
N GLN A 193 0.49 3.67 13.44
CA GLN A 193 0.79 2.66 14.46
C GLN A 193 -0.47 1.93 14.95
N ARG A 194 -1.56 2.65 15.25
CA ARG A 194 -2.84 2.07 15.68
C ARG A 194 -3.44 1.06 14.67
N ASN A 195 -3.28 1.35 13.37
CA ASN A 195 -3.79 0.47 12.32
C ASN A 195 -2.95 -0.81 12.23
N LEU A 196 -1.64 -0.67 12.40
CA LEU A 196 -0.71 -1.79 12.44
C LEU A 196 -0.95 -2.68 13.67
N GLU A 197 -1.16 -2.10 14.86
CA GLU A 197 -1.51 -2.85 16.08
C GLU A 197 -2.79 -3.66 15.90
N ARG A 198 -3.82 -3.04 15.29
CA ARG A 198 -5.10 -3.68 15.01
C ARG A 198 -4.98 -4.89 14.10
N ILE A 199 -4.27 -4.76 12.98
CA ILE A 199 -4.12 -5.86 12.02
C ILE A 199 -3.12 -6.91 12.51
N ALA A 200 -2.06 -6.51 13.21
CA ALA A 200 -1.07 -7.44 13.74
C ALA A 200 -1.69 -8.44 14.71
N ALA A 201 -2.59 -7.99 15.59
CA ALA A 201 -3.31 -8.86 16.51
C ALA A 201 -4.12 -9.95 15.80
N GLN A 202 -4.59 -9.69 14.59
CA GLN A 202 -5.35 -10.65 13.78
C GLN A 202 -4.46 -11.60 12.97
N ILE A 203 -3.28 -11.14 12.54
CA ILE A 203 -2.37 -11.91 11.69
C ILE A 203 -1.43 -12.76 12.54
N GLY A 204 -0.88 -12.19 13.63
CA GLY A 204 0.09 -12.91 14.45
C GLY A 204 0.90 -12.04 15.38
N ILE A 205 2.22 -12.25 15.40
CA ILE A 205 3.15 -11.59 16.32
C ILE A 205 3.86 -10.45 15.58
N ALA A 206 3.74 -9.24 16.13
CA ALA A 206 4.41 -8.06 15.59
C ALA A 206 5.77 -7.85 16.25
N GLU A 207 6.79 -7.61 15.42
CA GLU A 207 8.10 -7.15 15.85
C GLU A 207 8.25 -5.67 15.49
N TRP A 208 8.15 -4.84 16.50
CA TRP A 208 8.25 -3.39 16.36
C TRP A 208 9.72 -2.97 16.26
N PRO A 209 10.06 -1.99 15.40
CA PRO A 209 11.41 -1.46 15.36
C PRO A 209 11.75 -0.87 16.73
N THR A 210 12.84 -1.32 17.30
CA THR A 210 13.40 -0.71 18.52
C THR A 210 13.76 0.73 18.17
N ALA A 211 13.46 1.70 19.03
CA ALA A 211 13.51 3.16 18.84
C ALA A 211 14.88 3.75 18.37
N ALA A 212 15.80 2.94 17.84
CA ALA A 212 17.15 3.32 17.40
C ALA A 212 17.38 3.24 15.89
N SER A 213 16.43 2.81 15.05
CA SER A 213 16.64 2.79 13.59
C SER A 213 15.37 3.06 12.80
N ASP A 214 15.46 4.09 11.99
CA ASP A 214 14.55 4.49 10.92
C ASP A 214 13.27 5.28 11.28
N MET A 215 13.48 6.43 11.88
CA MET A 215 12.65 7.60 11.58
C MET A 215 12.96 8.04 10.14
N THR A 216 12.46 7.31 9.15
CA THR A 216 12.41 7.85 7.79
C THR A 216 11.25 8.84 7.77
N THR A 217 11.52 10.07 8.13
CA THR A 217 10.68 11.21 7.82
C THR A 217 10.49 11.19 6.32
N VAL A 218 9.30 10.88 5.85
CA VAL A 218 8.93 11.10 4.46
C VAL A 218 8.83 12.60 4.29
N SER A 219 9.97 13.23 4.04
CA SER A 219 10.02 14.63 3.63
C SER A 219 9.34 14.71 2.28
N ILE A 220 8.14 15.24 2.26
CA ILE A 220 7.46 15.64 1.04
C ILE A 220 8.24 16.83 0.51
N ALA A 221 9.14 16.59 -0.44
CA ALA A 221 9.74 17.66 -1.20
C ALA A 221 8.66 18.20 -2.14
N ILE A 222 8.21 19.41 -1.83
CA ILE A 222 7.44 20.25 -2.73
C ILE A 222 8.43 20.82 -3.75
N LEU A 223 8.28 20.42 -5.00
CA LEU A 223 8.76 21.13 -6.18
C LEU A 223 7.62 21.27 -7.16
#